data_3467b782a9aa1b3f70f29763898d913a
#
_entry.id   3467b782a9aa1b3f70f29763898d913a
#
_cell.length_a   1.000
_cell.length_b   1.000
_cell.length_c   1.000
_cell.angle_alpha   90.00
_cell.angle_beta   90.00
_cell.angle_gamma   90.00
#
_symmetry.space_group_name_H-M   'P 1'
#
loop_
_entity.id
_entity.type
_entity.pdbx_description
1 polymer ?
#
loop_
_entity_poly.entity_id
_entity_poly.type
_entity_poly.pdbx_seq_one_letter_code
_entity_poly.pdbx_strand_id
1 'polypeptide(L)'
;QEFDELKHNEDYEDIMAQFKYYPYEARFLRAYFYFELAKRYGDIPLITTLLSEEEANMQKRTSFDEVIQFIVDECDAIAPHLPISYKELIKSETGRATRGAAMALKSRALLYSASPLFNKSGNIDKWKSAARAAADVIEKAWDFGYMPLPDLWSLWNNNYSNNNELIFGVMQREDNWFERVNFPIGIEGGGNTGHCPTENLVESYEMQASGLPVAPDAGYEHMDPSYDSQNPYEGRDPRMYELVAQNGAWWV
;
A
#
# COMPACT_ATOMS: atom_id res chain seq x y z
N GLN A 1 -12.99 -18.64 -32.41
CA GLN A 1 -11.88 -19.52 -32.85
C GLN A 1 -10.80 -19.68 -31.78
N GLU A 2 -10.24 -18.61 -31.21
CA GLU A 2 -9.22 -18.68 -30.11
C GLU A 2 -9.77 -19.35 -28.84
N PHE A 3 -11.05 -19.14 -28.50
CA PHE A 3 -11.68 -19.81 -27.35
C PHE A 3 -11.93 -21.28 -27.54
N ASP A 4 -12.11 -21.75 -28.79
CA ASP A 4 -12.33 -23.17 -29.05
C ASP A 4 -11.03 -24.00 -29.00
N GLU A 5 -9.89 -23.37 -29.25
CA GLU A 5 -8.56 -23.98 -29.06
C GLU A 5 -8.21 -24.17 -27.60
N LEU A 6 -8.64 -23.22 -26.74
CA LEU A 6 -8.41 -23.31 -25.29
C LEU A 6 -9.20 -24.45 -24.62
N LYS A 7 -10.33 -24.91 -25.19
CA LYS A 7 -11.14 -26.01 -24.63
C LYS A 7 -10.41 -27.36 -24.57
N HIS A 8 -9.29 -27.49 -25.27
CA HIS A 8 -8.46 -28.70 -25.24
C HIS A 8 -7.31 -28.60 -24.22
N ASN A 9 -7.20 -27.49 -23.50
CA ASN A 9 -6.23 -27.34 -22.44
C ASN A 9 -6.76 -27.99 -21.15
N GLU A 10 -5.95 -28.80 -20.47
CA GLU A 10 -6.30 -29.44 -19.19
C GLU A 10 -6.75 -28.44 -18.13
N ASP A 11 -6.22 -27.21 -18.17
CA ASP A 11 -6.53 -26.11 -17.24
C ASP A 11 -7.75 -25.28 -17.67
N TYR A 12 -8.48 -25.65 -18.74
CA TYR A 12 -9.53 -24.80 -19.30
C TYR A 12 -10.63 -24.45 -18.31
N GLU A 13 -11.13 -25.42 -17.56
CA GLU A 13 -12.22 -25.19 -16.59
C GLU A 13 -11.79 -24.24 -15.48
N ASP A 14 -10.57 -24.36 -15.03
CA ASP A 14 -10.00 -23.52 -13.96
C ASP A 14 -9.69 -22.10 -14.46
N ILE A 15 -9.18 -21.98 -15.67
CA ILE A 15 -9.01 -20.67 -16.33
C ILE A 15 -10.37 -20.01 -16.48
N MET A 16 -11.39 -20.72 -17.00
CA MET A 16 -12.74 -20.18 -17.18
C MET A 16 -13.42 -19.82 -15.86
N ALA A 17 -13.17 -20.56 -14.77
CA ALA A 17 -13.69 -20.21 -13.46
C ALA A 17 -13.19 -18.87 -12.95
N GLN A 18 -12.02 -18.40 -13.42
CA GLN A 18 -11.43 -17.13 -13.06
C GLN A 18 -11.99 -15.95 -13.87
N PHE A 19 -12.49 -16.17 -15.10
CA PHE A 19 -13.01 -15.11 -15.95
C PHE A 19 -14.15 -14.31 -15.29
N LYS A 20 -14.92 -14.93 -14.42
CA LYS A 20 -15.99 -14.26 -13.68
C LYS A 20 -15.49 -13.10 -12.80
N TYR A 21 -14.19 -13.10 -12.41
CA TYR A 21 -13.60 -12.07 -11.56
C TYR A 21 -13.03 -10.89 -12.37
N TYR A 22 -12.62 -11.09 -13.61
CA TYR A 22 -11.93 -10.08 -14.42
C TYR A 22 -12.68 -8.74 -14.54
N PRO A 23 -14.01 -8.70 -14.75
CA PRO A 23 -14.71 -7.42 -14.78
C PRO A 23 -14.61 -6.63 -13.46
N TYR A 24 -14.62 -7.32 -12.34
CA TYR A 24 -14.51 -6.72 -11.01
C TYR A 24 -13.09 -6.30 -10.69
N GLU A 25 -12.09 -7.08 -11.10
CA GLU A 25 -10.68 -6.71 -11.00
C GLU A 25 -10.36 -5.47 -11.84
N ALA A 26 -10.88 -5.40 -13.07
CA ALA A 26 -10.71 -4.22 -13.91
C ALA A 26 -11.33 -2.96 -13.27
N ARG A 27 -12.50 -3.08 -12.63
CA ARG A 27 -13.14 -2.00 -11.87
C ARG A 27 -12.32 -1.62 -10.64
N PHE A 28 -11.77 -2.61 -9.92
CA PHE A 28 -10.85 -2.36 -8.81
C PHE A 28 -9.63 -1.57 -9.27
N LEU A 29 -8.96 -2.00 -10.32
CA LEU A 29 -7.79 -1.32 -10.87
C LEU A 29 -8.12 0.11 -11.30
N ARG A 30 -9.28 0.34 -11.91
CA ARG A 30 -9.75 1.67 -12.25
C ARG A 30 -9.89 2.55 -10.99
N ALA A 31 -10.56 2.06 -9.95
CA ALA A 31 -10.71 2.76 -8.69
C ALA A 31 -9.34 3.02 -8.02
N TYR A 32 -8.45 2.04 -8.05
CA TYR A 32 -7.08 2.16 -7.53
C TYR A 32 -6.28 3.25 -8.27
N PHE A 33 -6.32 3.28 -9.60
CA PHE A 33 -5.61 4.30 -10.38
C PHE A 33 -6.22 5.70 -10.17
N TYR A 34 -7.53 5.81 -10.04
CA TYR A 34 -8.15 7.09 -9.67
C TYR A 34 -7.71 7.55 -8.28
N PHE A 35 -7.59 6.65 -7.32
CA PHE A 35 -7.05 6.99 -6.01
C PHE A 35 -5.58 7.46 -6.10
N GLU A 36 -4.74 6.76 -6.87
CA GLU A 36 -3.35 7.14 -7.08
C GLU A 36 -3.19 8.53 -7.73
N LEU A 37 -4.10 8.88 -8.65
CA LEU A 37 -4.14 10.21 -9.26
C LEU A 37 -4.66 11.28 -8.28
N ALA A 38 -5.81 11.02 -7.65
CA ALA A 38 -6.47 11.97 -6.77
C ALA A 38 -5.60 12.35 -5.56
N LYS A 39 -4.92 11.39 -4.93
CA LYS A 39 -4.04 11.69 -3.78
C LYS A 39 -2.84 12.57 -4.13
N ARG A 40 -2.43 12.64 -5.41
CA ARG A 40 -1.31 13.46 -5.88
C ARG A 40 -1.73 14.80 -6.45
N TYR A 41 -2.88 14.84 -7.14
CA TYR A 41 -3.29 16.00 -7.94
C TYR A 41 -4.57 16.67 -7.42
N GLY A 42 -5.24 16.10 -6.41
CA GLY A 42 -6.53 16.61 -5.90
C GLY A 42 -7.65 16.38 -6.91
N ASP A 43 -8.23 17.46 -7.40
CA ASP A 43 -9.28 17.42 -8.43
C ASP A 43 -8.72 16.91 -9.74
N ILE A 44 -9.35 15.90 -10.33
CA ILE A 44 -8.94 15.26 -11.59
C ILE A 44 -10.16 14.96 -12.47
N PRO A 45 -10.01 14.85 -13.80
CA PRO A 45 -11.10 14.37 -14.64
C PRO A 45 -11.50 12.94 -14.27
N LEU A 46 -12.80 12.69 -14.09
CA LEU A 46 -13.37 11.37 -13.86
C LEU A 46 -14.02 10.88 -15.16
N ILE A 47 -13.35 9.95 -15.84
CA ILE A 47 -13.74 9.41 -17.14
C ILE A 47 -14.06 7.92 -16.98
N THR A 48 -15.30 7.53 -17.21
CA THR A 48 -15.79 6.15 -17.05
C THR A 48 -16.26 5.52 -18.37
N THR A 49 -16.27 6.32 -19.45
CA THR A 49 -16.69 5.90 -20.78
C THR A 49 -15.60 6.20 -21.80
N LEU A 50 -15.68 5.55 -22.97
CA LEU A 50 -14.82 5.89 -24.09
C LEU A 50 -15.20 7.27 -24.63
N LEU A 51 -14.20 8.14 -24.75
CA LEU A 51 -14.37 9.50 -25.27
C LEU A 51 -13.74 9.63 -26.67
N SER A 52 -14.32 10.47 -27.50
CA SER A 52 -13.66 11.00 -28.69
C SER A 52 -12.50 11.95 -28.32
N GLU A 53 -11.65 12.28 -29.26
CA GLU A 53 -10.55 13.21 -29.03
C GLU A 53 -11.06 14.62 -28.63
N GLU A 54 -12.14 15.09 -29.25
CA GLU A 54 -12.76 16.36 -28.94
C GLU A 54 -13.34 16.38 -27.51
N GLU A 55 -14.09 15.34 -27.13
CA GLU A 55 -14.64 15.18 -25.77
C GLU A 55 -13.53 15.09 -24.72
N ALA A 56 -12.44 14.38 -25.02
CA ALA A 56 -11.30 14.26 -24.10
C ALA A 56 -10.65 15.60 -23.80
N ASN A 57 -10.50 16.44 -24.82
CA ASN A 57 -9.90 17.78 -24.69
C ASN A 57 -10.82 18.77 -23.94
N MET A 58 -12.12 18.49 -23.84
CA MET A 58 -13.11 19.33 -23.13
C MET A 58 -13.34 18.90 -21.67
N GLN A 59 -12.70 17.84 -21.20
CA GLN A 59 -12.91 17.32 -19.85
C GLN A 59 -12.52 18.34 -18.78
N LYS A 60 -13.40 18.51 -17.81
CA LYS A 60 -13.15 19.34 -16.62
C LYS A 60 -12.70 18.46 -15.46
N ARG A 61 -12.04 19.07 -14.50
CA ARG A 61 -11.72 18.41 -13.23
C ARG A 61 -13.00 18.16 -12.44
N THR A 62 -13.14 16.94 -11.96
CA THR A 62 -14.14 16.53 -10.96
C THR A 62 -13.52 16.78 -9.60
N SER A 63 -14.32 17.23 -8.63
CA SER A 63 -13.82 17.51 -7.29
C SER A 63 -13.24 16.25 -6.63
N PHE A 64 -12.25 16.45 -5.76
CA PHE A 64 -11.65 15.36 -5.01
C PHE A 64 -12.69 14.52 -4.27
N ASP A 65 -13.66 15.16 -3.62
CA ASP A 65 -14.71 14.45 -2.87
C ASP A 65 -15.59 13.58 -3.77
N GLU A 66 -15.94 14.05 -4.97
CA GLU A 66 -16.70 13.25 -5.94
C GLU A 66 -15.88 12.07 -6.48
N VAL A 67 -14.57 12.25 -6.71
CA VAL A 67 -13.69 11.16 -7.11
C VAL A 67 -13.56 10.13 -5.99
N ILE A 68 -13.42 10.55 -4.74
CA ILE A 68 -13.39 9.64 -3.59
C ILE A 68 -14.74 8.89 -3.46
N GLN A 69 -15.85 9.57 -3.63
CA GLN A 69 -17.16 8.91 -3.59
C GLN A 69 -17.28 7.83 -4.68
N PHE A 70 -16.86 8.14 -5.92
CA PHE A 70 -16.80 7.16 -7.00
C PHE A 70 -15.95 5.93 -6.61
N ILE A 71 -14.77 6.14 -6.00
CA ILE A 71 -13.89 5.04 -5.55
C ILE A 71 -14.59 4.19 -4.50
N VAL A 72 -15.25 4.81 -3.53
CA VAL A 72 -16.02 4.13 -2.47
C VAL A 72 -17.14 3.28 -3.07
N ASP A 73 -17.93 3.87 -3.97
CA ASP A 73 -19.06 3.19 -4.62
C ASP A 73 -18.59 2.00 -5.48
N GLU A 74 -17.49 2.16 -6.20
CA GLU A 74 -16.87 1.06 -6.96
C GLU A 74 -16.41 -0.06 -6.03
N CYS A 75 -15.70 0.28 -4.94
CA CYS A 75 -15.24 -0.71 -3.97
C CYS A 75 -16.41 -1.48 -3.33
N ASP A 76 -17.46 -0.80 -2.93
CA ASP A 76 -18.65 -1.42 -2.33
C ASP A 76 -19.39 -2.33 -3.33
N ALA A 77 -19.49 -1.90 -4.58
CA ALA A 77 -20.14 -2.68 -5.62
C ALA A 77 -19.37 -3.95 -6.00
N ILE A 78 -18.02 -3.91 -6.01
CA ILE A 78 -17.21 -5.05 -6.45
C ILE A 78 -16.83 -6.02 -5.34
N ALA A 79 -16.69 -5.55 -4.09
CA ALA A 79 -16.22 -6.37 -2.98
C ALA A 79 -16.98 -7.70 -2.82
N PRO A 80 -18.32 -7.77 -2.92
CA PRO A 80 -19.05 -9.02 -2.80
C PRO A 80 -18.76 -10.05 -3.91
N HIS A 81 -18.26 -9.58 -5.05
CA HIS A 81 -17.99 -10.39 -6.24
C HIS A 81 -16.54 -10.85 -6.35
N LEU A 82 -15.64 -10.24 -5.59
CA LEU A 82 -14.23 -10.63 -5.54
C LEU A 82 -14.03 -11.80 -4.57
N PRO A 83 -13.07 -12.70 -4.86
CA PRO A 83 -12.74 -13.78 -3.95
C PRO A 83 -12.03 -13.25 -2.70
N ILE A 84 -12.03 -14.04 -1.64
CA ILE A 84 -11.27 -13.76 -0.42
C ILE A 84 -9.78 -13.94 -0.67
N SER A 85 -9.42 -14.97 -1.44
CA SER A 85 -8.04 -15.33 -1.74
C SER A 85 -7.95 -15.99 -3.12
N TYR A 86 -6.79 -15.88 -3.75
CA TYR A 86 -6.41 -16.62 -4.97
C TYR A 86 -5.42 -17.76 -4.67
N LYS A 87 -5.09 -18.02 -3.41
CA LYS A 87 -4.10 -19.04 -3.02
C LYS A 87 -4.49 -20.47 -3.43
N GLU A 88 -5.77 -20.75 -3.49
CA GLU A 88 -6.31 -22.07 -3.83
C GLU A 88 -6.50 -22.28 -5.35
N LEU A 89 -6.26 -21.24 -6.14
CA LEU A 89 -6.31 -21.36 -7.58
C LEU A 89 -5.02 -21.99 -8.13
N ILE A 90 -5.11 -22.67 -9.24
CA ILE A 90 -4.07 -23.56 -9.84
C ILE A 90 -2.66 -22.96 -9.87
N LYS A 91 -2.52 -21.65 -9.95
CA LYS A 91 -1.21 -20.99 -10.01
C LYS A 91 -0.89 -20.14 -8.80
N SER A 92 -1.66 -20.25 -7.71
CA SER A 92 -1.46 -19.41 -6.52
C SER A 92 -1.22 -17.95 -6.92
N GLU A 93 -2.14 -17.35 -7.71
CA GLU A 93 -2.00 -16.01 -8.29
C GLU A 93 -2.19 -14.95 -7.23
N THR A 94 -1.16 -14.74 -6.42
CA THR A 94 -1.09 -13.63 -5.47
C THR A 94 -0.90 -12.30 -6.21
N GLY A 95 -1.31 -11.19 -5.61
CA GLY A 95 -1.21 -9.87 -6.22
C GLY A 95 -2.45 -9.45 -7.02
N ARG A 96 -3.42 -10.33 -7.24
CA ARG A 96 -4.72 -10.00 -7.84
C ARG A 96 -5.64 -9.34 -6.81
N ALA A 97 -6.62 -8.57 -7.29
CA ALA A 97 -7.56 -7.87 -6.42
C ALA A 97 -8.50 -8.84 -5.69
N THR A 98 -8.46 -8.82 -4.37
CA THR A 98 -9.32 -9.59 -3.47
C THR A 98 -10.43 -8.71 -2.88
N ARG A 99 -11.40 -9.33 -2.20
CA ARG A 99 -12.40 -8.61 -1.40
C ARG A 99 -11.74 -7.71 -0.37
N GLY A 100 -10.73 -8.20 0.32
CA GLY A 100 -9.96 -7.42 1.29
C GLY A 100 -9.24 -6.24 0.67
N ALA A 101 -8.72 -6.39 -0.56
CA ALA A 101 -8.08 -5.29 -1.28
C ALA A 101 -9.08 -4.16 -1.60
N ALA A 102 -10.30 -4.49 -2.02
CA ALA A 102 -11.35 -3.49 -2.26
C ALA A 102 -11.75 -2.75 -0.96
N MET A 103 -11.92 -3.48 0.15
CA MET A 103 -12.23 -2.88 1.45
C MET A 103 -11.08 -1.99 1.96
N ALA A 104 -9.84 -2.42 1.80
CA ALA A 104 -8.66 -1.64 2.20
C ALA A 104 -8.49 -0.37 1.35
N LEU A 105 -8.74 -0.45 0.05
CA LEU A 105 -8.73 0.72 -0.83
C LEU A 105 -9.79 1.75 -0.41
N LYS A 106 -11.02 1.31 -0.14
CA LYS A 106 -12.10 2.15 0.40
C LYS A 106 -11.68 2.86 1.69
N SER A 107 -11.17 2.09 2.65
CA SER A 107 -10.72 2.63 3.94
C SER A 107 -9.64 3.71 3.74
N ARG A 108 -8.66 3.43 2.89
CA ARG A 108 -7.57 4.37 2.60
C ARG A 108 -8.06 5.63 1.90
N ALA A 109 -8.95 5.51 0.91
CA ALA A 109 -9.53 6.65 0.20
C ALA A 109 -10.31 7.57 1.14
N LEU A 110 -11.12 7.00 2.03
CA LEU A 110 -11.86 7.76 3.04
C LEU A 110 -10.95 8.44 4.06
N LEU A 111 -9.86 7.78 4.47
CA LEU A 111 -8.87 8.38 5.37
C LEU A 111 -8.21 9.61 4.74
N TYR A 112 -7.82 9.53 3.47
CA TYR A 112 -7.28 10.69 2.75
C TYR A 112 -8.29 11.83 2.65
N SER A 113 -9.58 11.52 2.37
CA SER A 113 -10.64 12.52 2.34
C SER A 113 -10.88 13.20 3.70
N ALA A 114 -10.65 12.48 4.80
CA ALA A 114 -10.78 13.03 6.16
C ALA A 114 -9.57 13.89 6.59
N SER A 115 -8.42 13.75 5.92
CA SER A 115 -7.18 14.44 6.28
C SER A 115 -7.31 15.97 6.18
N PRO A 116 -6.55 16.75 6.98
CA PRO A 116 -6.64 18.22 6.97
C PRO A 116 -6.43 18.86 5.60
N LEU A 117 -5.68 18.20 4.69
CA LEU A 117 -5.42 18.68 3.34
C LEU A 117 -6.73 18.79 2.52
N PHE A 118 -7.61 17.78 2.63
CA PHE A 118 -8.85 17.66 1.85
C PHE A 118 -10.11 17.94 2.68
N ASN A 119 -10.00 18.04 4.00
CA ASN A 119 -11.09 18.32 4.93
C ASN A 119 -10.87 19.64 5.68
N LYS A 120 -10.74 20.72 4.94
CA LYS A 120 -10.45 22.06 5.49
C LYS A 120 -11.55 22.57 6.43
N SER A 121 -12.79 22.11 6.25
CA SER A 121 -13.93 22.44 7.11
C SER A 121 -13.91 21.70 8.46
N GLY A 122 -13.02 20.71 8.65
CA GLY A 122 -12.99 19.88 9.86
C GLY A 122 -14.20 18.96 10.00
N ASN A 123 -14.85 18.56 8.88
CA ASN A 123 -16.03 17.69 8.93
C ASN A 123 -15.72 16.37 9.63
N ILE A 124 -16.27 16.19 10.81
CA ILE A 124 -16.05 15.01 11.66
C ILE A 124 -16.64 13.72 11.05
N ASP A 125 -17.66 13.84 10.20
CA ASP A 125 -18.30 12.66 9.61
C ASP A 125 -17.40 11.97 8.57
N LYS A 126 -16.48 12.71 7.93
CA LYS A 126 -15.43 12.10 7.11
C LYS A 126 -14.51 11.19 7.95
N TRP A 127 -14.13 11.63 9.15
CA TRP A 127 -13.34 10.83 10.08
C TRP A 127 -14.10 9.59 10.57
N LYS A 128 -15.39 9.74 10.90
CA LYS A 128 -16.23 8.59 11.29
C LYS A 128 -16.34 7.56 10.15
N SER A 129 -16.53 8.03 8.92
CA SER A 129 -16.61 7.14 7.75
C SER A 129 -15.29 6.40 7.52
N ALA A 130 -14.15 7.08 7.64
CA ALA A 130 -12.84 6.47 7.54
C ALA A 130 -12.61 5.44 8.65
N ALA A 131 -12.93 5.79 9.90
CA ALA A 131 -12.81 4.88 11.04
C ALA A 131 -13.70 3.64 10.88
N ARG A 132 -14.95 3.81 10.41
CA ARG A 132 -15.85 2.67 10.17
C ARG A 132 -15.31 1.75 9.09
N ALA A 133 -14.85 2.30 7.96
CA ALA A 133 -14.28 1.49 6.89
C ALA A 133 -13.01 0.74 7.33
N ALA A 134 -12.18 1.34 8.19
CA ALA A 134 -11.03 0.65 8.77
C ALA A 134 -11.46 -0.48 9.73
N ALA A 135 -12.47 -0.23 10.57
CA ALA A 135 -13.04 -1.25 11.46
C ALA A 135 -13.60 -2.43 10.66
N ASP A 136 -14.31 -2.17 9.54
CA ASP A 136 -14.85 -3.22 8.67
C ASP A 136 -13.73 -4.15 8.13
N VAL A 137 -12.55 -3.61 7.80
CA VAL A 137 -11.38 -4.41 7.39
C VAL A 137 -10.88 -5.25 8.56
N ILE A 138 -10.74 -4.67 9.75
CA ILE A 138 -10.24 -5.35 10.95
C ILE A 138 -11.21 -6.46 11.38
N GLU A 139 -12.51 -6.20 11.39
CA GLU A 139 -13.55 -7.18 11.73
C GLU A 139 -13.52 -8.41 10.80
N LYS A 140 -13.10 -8.21 9.54
CA LYS A 140 -13.01 -9.26 8.52
C LYS A 140 -11.62 -9.85 8.35
N ALA A 141 -10.61 -9.30 8.99
CA ALA A 141 -9.22 -9.71 8.79
C ALA A 141 -9.04 -11.22 9.03
N TRP A 142 -9.58 -11.74 10.11
CA TRP A 142 -9.49 -13.17 10.44
C TRP A 142 -10.20 -14.06 9.42
N ASP A 143 -11.42 -13.67 9.02
CA ASP A 143 -12.21 -14.40 8.01
C ASP A 143 -11.47 -14.47 6.66
N PHE A 144 -10.65 -13.46 6.37
CA PHE A 144 -9.86 -13.36 5.12
C PHE A 144 -8.45 -13.94 5.25
N GLY A 145 -8.07 -14.42 6.42
CA GLY A 145 -6.75 -14.97 6.69
C GLY A 145 -5.64 -13.92 6.83
N TYR A 146 -6.00 -12.67 7.09
CA TYR A 146 -5.02 -11.63 7.39
C TYR A 146 -4.62 -11.67 8.86
N MET A 147 -3.31 -11.66 9.10
CA MET A 147 -2.74 -11.64 10.43
C MET A 147 -1.45 -10.82 10.43
N PRO A 148 -1.19 -10.04 11.49
CA PRO A 148 0.11 -9.43 11.67
C PRO A 148 1.22 -10.48 11.68
N LEU A 149 2.35 -10.17 11.06
CA LEU A 149 3.55 -11.00 11.14
C LEU A 149 4.20 -10.86 12.53
N PRO A 150 4.97 -11.86 12.98
CA PRO A 150 5.55 -11.85 14.32
C PRO A 150 6.60 -10.74 14.53
N ASP A 151 7.23 -10.32 13.45
CA ASP A 151 8.27 -9.30 13.44
C ASP A 151 8.35 -8.59 12.08
N LEU A 152 9.02 -7.44 12.06
CA LEU A 152 9.17 -6.63 10.85
C LEU A 152 10.03 -7.32 9.78
N TRP A 153 11.03 -8.11 10.20
CA TRP A 153 11.91 -8.86 9.32
C TRP A 153 11.13 -9.89 8.47
N SER A 154 10.14 -10.53 9.06
CA SER A 154 9.25 -11.47 8.37
C SER A 154 8.47 -10.82 7.22
N LEU A 155 8.23 -9.51 7.27
CA LEU A 155 7.57 -8.78 6.18
C LEU A 155 8.40 -8.79 4.89
N TRP A 156 9.71 -8.71 5.01
CA TRP A 156 10.65 -8.64 3.88
C TRP A 156 11.08 -10.01 3.36
N ASN A 157 11.22 -10.98 4.25
CA ASN A 157 11.73 -12.30 3.93
C ASN A 157 10.67 -13.33 3.54
N ASN A 158 9.39 -13.06 3.82
CA ASN A 158 8.33 -13.97 3.43
C ASN A 158 7.96 -13.77 1.96
N ASN A 159 7.89 -14.88 1.23
CA ASN A 159 7.31 -14.89 -0.10
C ASN A 159 5.89 -14.30 -0.03
N TYR A 160 5.50 -13.47 -0.99
CA TYR A 160 4.18 -12.86 -1.08
C TYR A 160 3.02 -13.83 -0.86
N SER A 161 3.16 -15.06 -1.35
CA SER A 161 2.14 -16.11 -1.18
C SER A 161 1.91 -16.54 0.26
N ASN A 162 2.91 -16.35 1.14
CA ASN A 162 2.87 -16.75 2.55
C ASN A 162 2.78 -15.55 3.51
N ASN A 163 2.77 -14.33 2.98
CA ASN A 163 2.67 -13.13 3.79
C ASN A 163 1.19 -12.82 4.06
N ASN A 164 0.72 -13.17 5.25
CA ASN A 164 -0.67 -12.93 5.66
C ASN A 164 -0.94 -11.47 6.10
N GLU A 165 0.08 -10.64 6.26
CA GLU A 165 -0.10 -9.21 6.52
C GLU A 165 -0.34 -8.42 5.24
N LEU A 166 0.10 -8.94 4.10
CA LEU A 166 -0.07 -8.29 2.81
C LEU A 166 -1.50 -8.46 2.28
N ILE A 167 -2.24 -7.38 2.19
CA ILE A 167 -3.61 -7.37 1.64
C ILE A 167 -3.59 -7.25 0.11
N PHE A 168 -2.76 -6.34 -0.42
CA PHE A 168 -2.60 -6.11 -1.85
C PHE A 168 -1.23 -5.51 -2.13
N GLY A 169 -0.55 -6.03 -3.13
CA GLY A 169 0.77 -5.56 -3.53
C GLY A 169 1.05 -5.80 -5.01
N VAL A 170 1.95 -5.00 -5.56
CA VAL A 170 2.45 -5.19 -6.92
C VAL A 170 3.49 -6.31 -6.88
N MET A 171 3.21 -7.38 -7.62
CA MET A 171 4.16 -8.46 -7.81
C MET A 171 5.28 -7.99 -8.74
N GLN A 172 6.49 -7.96 -8.22
CA GLN A 172 7.68 -7.69 -9.01
C GLN A 172 8.38 -9.00 -9.36
N ARG A 173 9.08 -9.00 -10.47
CA ARG A 173 9.95 -10.11 -10.83
C ARG A 173 11.10 -10.17 -9.83
N GLU A 174 11.48 -11.38 -9.44
CA GLU A 174 12.68 -11.59 -8.62
C GLU A 174 13.90 -11.10 -9.39
N ASP A 175 14.55 -10.07 -8.85
CA ASP A 175 15.82 -9.55 -9.30
C ASP A 175 16.56 -8.89 -8.12
N ASN A 176 17.79 -8.50 -8.31
CA ASN A 176 18.61 -7.82 -7.31
C ASN A 176 18.71 -6.30 -7.58
N TRP A 177 17.73 -5.74 -8.29
CA TRP A 177 17.76 -4.31 -8.66
C TRP A 177 17.71 -3.40 -7.43
N PHE A 178 16.88 -3.76 -6.44
CA PHE A 178 16.73 -2.99 -5.21
C PHE A 178 18.07 -2.90 -4.46
N GLU A 179 18.73 -4.03 -4.26
CA GLU A 179 20.02 -4.11 -3.57
C GLU A 179 21.11 -3.34 -4.34
N ARG A 180 21.18 -3.56 -5.63
CA ARG A 180 22.15 -2.86 -6.50
C ARG A 180 22.02 -1.35 -6.49
N VAL A 181 20.80 -0.84 -6.36
CA VAL A 181 20.56 0.61 -6.34
C VAL A 181 20.78 1.18 -4.93
N ASN A 182 20.40 0.45 -3.89
CA ASN A 182 20.31 1.00 -2.54
C ASN A 182 21.50 0.68 -1.63
N PHE A 183 22.22 -0.39 -1.89
CA PHE A 183 23.38 -0.72 -1.07
C PHE A 183 24.44 0.38 -1.10
N PRO A 184 25.20 0.57 -0.01
CA PRO A 184 26.25 1.57 0.05
C PRO A 184 27.30 1.40 -1.05
N ILE A 185 27.83 2.50 -1.56
CA ILE A 185 28.95 2.51 -2.50
C ILE A 185 30.17 1.87 -1.84
N GLY A 186 30.85 0.99 -2.58
CA GLY A 186 32.07 0.31 -2.12
C GLY A 186 31.88 -1.09 -1.59
N ILE A 187 30.63 -1.59 -1.51
CA ILE A 187 30.37 -3.01 -1.24
C ILE A 187 30.59 -3.81 -2.53
N GLU A 188 31.18 -5.00 -2.43
CA GLU A 188 31.38 -5.92 -3.55
C GLU A 188 30.02 -6.34 -4.13
N GLY A 189 29.85 -6.22 -5.45
CA GLY A 189 28.54 -6.36 -6.08
C GLY A 189 27.68 -5.09 -6.06
N GLY A 190 28.16 -4.08 -5.50
CA GLY A 190 28.00 -2.70 -5.22
C GLY A 190 26.70 -2.01 -5.48
N GLY A 191 26.32 -1.17 -4.52
CA GLY A 191 25.20 -0.27 -4.56
C GLY A 191 25.55 1.11 -5.09
N ASN A 192 24.50 1.87 -5.42
CA ASN A 192 24.62 3.27 -5.83
C ASN A 192 24.23 4.24 -4.71
N THR A 193 23.94 3.74 -3.51
CA THR A 193 23.40 4.55 -2.37
C THR A 193 22.21 5.39 -2.82
N GLY A 194 21.25 4.76 -3.53
CA GLY A 194 20.18 5.48 -4.22
C GLY A 194 19.11 6.06 -3.30
N HIS A 195 18.81 5.37 -2.22
CA HIS A 195 17.85 5.83 -1.22
C HIS A 195 18.53 6.01 0.14
N CYS A 196 18.70 7.27 0.52
CA CYS A 196 19.16 7.63 1.85
C CYS A 196 18.00 8.24 2.63
N PRO A 197 17.79 7.86 3.90
CA PRO A 197 16.83 8.55 4.75
C PRO A 197 17.30 9.99 4.98
N THR A 198 16.35 10.90 5.16
CA THR A 198 16.68 12.23 5.66
C THR A 198 17.02 12.15 7.15
N GLU A 199 17.84 13.06 7.64
CA GLU A 199 18.17 13.15 9.08
C GLU A 199 16.89 13.27 9.91
N ASN A 200 15.94 14.12 9.50
CA ASN A 200 14.65 14.24 10.17
C ASN A 200 13.90 12.91 10.33
N LEU A 201 13.98 12.02 9.32
CA LEU A 201 13.39 10.69 9.44
C LEU A 201 14.14 9.85 10.48
N VAL A 202 15.47 9.87 10.48
CA VAL A 202 16.27 9.11 11.45
C VAL A 202 16.04 9.63 12.87
N GLU A 203 15.97 10.95 13.04
CA GLU A 203 15.70 11.60 14.33
C GLU A 203 14.26 11.38 14.82
N SER A 204 13.30 11.10 13.94
CA SER A 204 11.92 10.80 14.30
C SER A 204 11.72 9.44 14.97
N TYR A 205 12.67 8.50 14.81
CA TYR A 205 12.65 7.27 15.59
C TYR A 205 12.91 7.58 17.06
N GLU A 206 12.13 6.98 17.93
CA GLU A 206 12.17 7.24 19.37
C GLU A 206 13.40 6.61 20.05
N MET A 207 13.72 7.11 21.22
CA MET A 207 14.58 6.39 22.16
C MET A 207 13.80 5.23 22.78
N GLN A 208 14.38 4.04 22.80
CA GLN A 208 13.71 2.84 23.31
C GLN A 208 13.31 2.97 24.79
N ALA A 209 14.09 3.70 25.57
CA ALA A 209 13.85 3.87 27.01
C ALA A 209 12.65 4.77 27.33
N SER A 210 12.39 5.79 26.52
CA SER A 210 11.40 6.82 26.80
C SER A 210 10.20 6.79 25.86
N GLY A 211 10.37 6.28 24.63
CA GLY A 211 9.39 6.40 23.57
C GLY A 211 9.25 7.82 23.01
N LEU A 212 10.26 8.68 23.21
CA LEU A 212 10.28 10.05 22.68
C LEU A 212 11.27 10.19 21.53
N PRO A 213 10.92 10.92 20.46
CA PRO A 213 11.86 11.26 19.38
C PRO A 213 13.02 12.11 19.90
N VAL A 214 14.13 12.09 19.18
CA VAL A 214 15.34 12.82 19.59
C VAL A 214 15.39 14.25 19.07
N ALA A 215 14.68 14.55 17.97
CA ALA A 215 14.73 15.86 17.33
C ALA A 215 13.77 16.87 17.97
N PRO A 216 14.22 18.09 18.26
CA PRO A 216 13.34 19.16 18.75
C PRO A 216 12.32 19.60 17.69
N ASP A 217 12.63 19.46 16.40
CA ASP A 217 11.77 19.90 15.29
C ASP A 217 10.56 19.00 15.01
N ALA A 218 10.48 17.84 15.65
CA ALA A 218 9.32 16.97 15.56
C ALA A 218 8.10 17.47 16.37
N GLY A 219 8.13 18.71 16.84
CA GLY A 219 7.07 19.33 17.65
C GLY A 219 7.17 19.05 19.14
N TYR A 220 8.32 18.55 19.59
CA TYR A 220 8.63 18.31 21.01
C TYR A 220 9.58 19.40 21.53
N GLU A 221 9.28 19.92 22.71
CA GLU A 221 10.05 21.02 23.29
C GLU A 221 11.45 20.62 23.78
N HIS A 222 11.73 19.31 23.91
CA HIS A 222 12.96 18.82 24.51
C HIS A 222 13.51 17.63 23.76
N MET A 223 14.84 17.60 23.57
CA MET A 223 15.56 16.39 23.21
C MET A 223 15.42 15.36 24.33
N ASP A 224 15.31 14.09 23.96
CA ASP A 224 15.28 13.02 24.95
C ASP A 224 16.58 13.03 25.80
N PRO A 225 16.50 13.07 27.13
CA PRO A 225 17.68 13.15 27.97
C PRO A 225 18.57 11.92 27.93
N SER A 226 18.10 10.80 27.39
CA SER A 226 18.88 9.59 27.19
C SER A 226 19.64 9.56 25.85
N TYR A 227 19.38 10.54 24.96
CA TYR A 227 20.05 10.62 23.67
C TYR A 227 21.50 11.15 23.83
N ASP A 228 22.44 10.39 23.27
CA ASP A 228 23.83 10.78 23.18
C ASP A 228 24.21 11.12 21.73
N SER A 229 24.48 12.39 21.46
CA SER A 229 24.89 12.85 20.13
C SER A 229 26.25 12.32 19.65
N GLN A 230 27.07 11.77 20.55
CA GLN A 230 28.33 11.11 20.19
C GLN A 230 28.10 9.65 19.75
N ASN A 231 26.97 9.06 20.19
CA ASN A 231 26.54 7.71 19.85
C ASN A 231 25.07 7.75 19.35
N PRO A 232 24.79 8.44 18.23
CA PRO A 232 23.42 8.84 17.83
C PRO A 232 22.52 7.65 17.51
N TYR A 233 23.06 6.48 17.35
CA TYR A 233 22.31 5.26 17.00
C TYR A 233 22.11 4.31 18.19
N GLU A 234 22.69 4.59 19.35
CA GLU A 234 22.51 3.73 20.53
C GLU A 234 21.16 3.95 21.21
N GLY A 235 20.55 2.84 21.68
CA GLY A 235 19.31 2.89 22.46
C GLY A 235 18.08 3.39 21.73
N ARG A 236 18.09 3.31 20.39
CA ARG A 236 16.98 3.74 19.54
C ARG A 236 15.92 2.65 19.39
N ASP A 237 14.78 3.02 18.81
CA ASP A 237 13.71 2.10 18.44
C ASP A 237 14.27 0.95 17.58
N PRO A 238 13.96 -0.33 17.89
CA PRO A 238 14.45 -1.48 17.12
C PRO A 238 14.12 -1.40 15.62
N ARG A 239 13.01 -0.77 15.23
CA ARG A 239 12.62 -0.60 13.82
C ARG A 239 13.63 0.24 13.04
N MET A 240 14.33 1.16 13.70
CA MET A 240 15.39 1.94 13.03
C MET A 240 16.52 1.04 12.56
N TYR A 241 16.94 0.09 13.37
CA TYR A 241 18.04 -0.81 13.01
C TYR A 241 17.71 -1.77 11.86
N GLU A 242 16.44 -2.07 11.69
CA GLU A 242 15.95 -2.93 10.59
C GLU A 242 15.75 -2.16 9.27
N LEU A 243 15.46 -0.87 9.34
CA LEU A 243 15.08 -0.06 8.19
C LEU A 243 16.17 0.90 7.70
N VAL A 244 17.15 1.22 8.57
CA VAL A 244 18.19 2.22 8.28
C VAL A 244 19.56 1.59 8.41
N ALA A 245 20.25 1.48 7.28
CA ALA A 245 21.65 1.09 7.27
C ALA A 245 22.52 2.21 7.86
N GLN A 246 23.29 1.90 8.87
CA GLN A 246 24.12 2.85 9.59
C GLN A 246 25.57 2.40 9.66
N ASN A 247 26.48 3.33 9.92
CA ASN A 247 27.90 3.02 10.09
C ASN A 247 28.11 2.11 11.30
N GLY A 248 28.83 1.01 11.09
CA GLY A 248 29.08 0.00 12.12
C GLY A 248 27.99 -1.07 12.27
N ALA A 249 26.89 -0.98 11.51
CA ALA A 249 25.89 -2.05 11.49
C ALA A 249 26.44 -3.32 10.82
N TRP A 250 26.03 -4.47 11.35
CA TRP A 250 26.32 -5.77 10.72
C TRP A 250 25.42 -5.95 9.50
N TRP A 251 26.04 -6.36 8.39
CA TRP A 251 25.33 -6.79 7.18
C TRP A 251 25.44 -8.31 7.07
N VAL A 252 24.32 -8.97 6.99
CA VAL A 252 24.23 -10.42 6.82
C VAL A 252 23.81 -10.75 5.39
#